data_cea3e7346f43e739470510487363d60b
#
_entry.id   cea3e7346f43e739470510487363d60b
#
_cell.length_a   1.000
_cell.length_b   1.000
_cell.length_c   1.000
_cell.angle_alpha   90.00
_cell.angle_beta   90.00
_cell.angle_gamma   90.00
#
_symmetry.space_group_name_H-M   'P 1'
#
loop_
_entity.id
_entity.type
_entity.pdbx_description
1 polymer ?
#
loop_
_entity_poly.entity_id
_entity_poly.type
_entity_poly.pdbx_seq_one_letter_code
_entity_poly.pdbx_strand_id
1 'polypeptide(L)'
;VPPTREISEEGETLRIDGVEIVFMSVPGAEAPSEIMMYFPGMKAFCVAEEINRTLHNLLTLRGAKVRNGQLWSKYIDRAITECGDQVEVSFSTHHWPTWGNKNIVAYWEKQRDLYRYLHDQTLHLANQGYTPREIAEMIKLPSSIANEFANRGYYGTVSHNVKAQYQMYFGWFDGIPAHLNPLPPVEEGKKYVEAIGGEDEVMKKAREAYNQGEYRWTATLLNHLVFANPKHKPARQLLANTYAQLGYQAESGPWRNFY
;
A
#
# COMPACT_ATOMS: atom_id res chain seq x y z
N VAL A 1 16.28 -21.56 11.27
CA VAL A 1 16.94 -21.66 12.59
C VAL A 1 16.21 -20.70 13.52
N PRO A 2 15.72 -21.14 14.66
CA PRO A 2 15.10 -20.22 15.62
C PRO A 2 16.15 -19.25 16.19
N PRO A 3 15.72 -18.04 16.65
CA PRO A 3 16.63 -17.13 17.34
C PRO A 3 17.16 -17.76 18.63
N THR A 4 18.37 -17.41 19.02
CA THR A 4 18.97 -17.84 20.28
C THR A 4 18.57 -16.93 21.44
N ARG A 5 18.09 -15.73 21.15
CA ARG A 5 17.53 -14.77 22.08
C ARG A 5 16.37 -14.03 21.42
N GLU A 6 15.31 -13.84 22.16
CA GLU A 6 14.14 -13.07 21.76
C GLU A 6 14.11 -11.75 22.53
N ILE A 7 13.65 -10.69 21.91
CA ILE A 7 13.34 -9.43 22.55
C ILE A 7 11.87 -9.49 22.94
N SER A 8 11.59 -9.58 24.22
CA SER A 8 10.23 -9.81 24.75
C SER A 8 9.70 -8.65 25.59
N GLU A 9 10.59 -7.79 26.07
CA GLU A 9 10.23 -6.67 26.93
C GLU A 9 10.39 -5.35 26.19
N GLU A 10 9.53 -4.44 26.51
CA GLU A 10 9.57 -3.08 26.00
C GLU A 10 10.78 -2.33 26.57
N GLY A 11 11.56 -1.67 25.68
CA GLY A 11 12.76 -0.95 26.12
C GLY A 11 13.93 -1.85 26.52
N GLU A 12 13.89 -3.15 26.20
CA GLU A 12 15.00 -4.05 26.46
C GLU A 12 16.29 -3.50 25.85
N THR A 13 17.38 -3.59 26.60
CA THR A 13 18.68 -3.09 26.17
C THR A 13 19.69 -4.24 26.14
N LEU A 14 20.40 -4.35 25.02
CA LEU A 14 21.53 -5.28 24.88
C LEU A 14 22.81 -4.54 24.59
N ARG A 15 23.92 -5.13 25.04
CA ARG A 15 25.25 -4.70 24.62
C ARG A 15 25.89 -5.82 23.79
N ILE A 16 26.12 -5.55 22.51
CA ILE A 16 26.69 -6.49 21.54
C ILE A 16 27.99 -5.90 21.01
N ASP A 17 29.10 -6.59 21.21
CA ASP A 17 30.44 -6.13 20.82
C ASP A 17 30.77 -4.69 21.28
N GLY A 18 30.32 -4.35 22.51
CA GLY A 18 30.54 -3.04 23.08
C GLY A 18 29.53 -1.98 22.66
N VAL A 19 28.66 -2.25 21.69
CA VAL A 19 27.60 -1.34 21.23
C VAL A 19 26.33 -1.57 22.04
N GLU A 20 25.81 -0.51 22.63
CA GLU A 20 24.51 -0.51 23.31
C GLU A 20 23.38 -0.33 22.29
N ILE A 21 22.36 -1.17 22.42
CA ILE A 21 21.18 -1.18 21.54
C ILE A 21 19.94 -1.20 22.42
N VAL A 22 19.08 -0.21 22.30
CA VAL A 22 17.77 -0.13 22.94
C VAL A 22 16.71 -0.56 21.95
N PHE A 23 15.90 -1.55 22.30
CA PHE A 23 14.86 -2.09 21.43
C PHE A 23 13.51 -1.44 21.74
N MET A 24 12.81 -1.04 20.69
CA MET A 24 11.44 -0.55 20.71
C MET A 24 10.56 -1.56 19.99
N SER A 25 9.71 -2.26 20.72
CA SER A 25 8.75 -3.21 20.12
C SER A 25 7.61 -2.49 19.44
N VAL A 26 7.29 -2.88 18.19
CA VAL A 26 6.25 -2.26 17.36
C VAL A 26 5.32 -3.31 16.73
N PRO A 27 4.75 -4.23 17.53
CA PRO A 27 4.00 -5.36 17.01
C PRO A 27 2.69 -4.93 16.33
N GLY A 28 2.38 -5.57 15.22
CA GLY A 28 1.08 -5.48 14.55
C GLY A 28 0.87 -4.26 13.68
N ALA A 29 1.87 -3.40 13.51
CA ALA A 29 1.83 -2.35 12.49
C ALA A 29 2.16 -2.95 11.12
N GLU A 30 3.42 -3.23 10.86
CA GLU A 30 3.88 -3.90 9.63
C GLU A 30 3.78 -5.42 9.75
N ALA A 31 4.33 -5.97 10.80
CA ALA A 31 4.38 -7.40 11.08
C ALA A 31 3.89 -7.72 12.50
N PRO A 32 3.50 -8.98 12.79
CA PRO A 32 3.10 -9.39 14.14
C PRO A 32 4.20 -9.17 15.18
N SER A 33 5.46 -9.20 14.76
CA SER A 33 6.64 -9.13 15.60
C SER A 33 7.71 -8.30 14.87
N GLU A 34 7.69 -7.02 15.12
CA GLU A 34 8.63 -6.05 14.54
C GLU A 34 9.26 -5.22 15.65
N ILE A 35 10.52 -4.83 15.46
CA ILE A 35 11.30 -4.03 16.41
C ILE A 35 12.06 -2.93 15.67
N MET A 36 12.12 -1.77 16.28
CA MET A 36 13.08 -0.71 15.96
C MET A 36 14.24 -0.75 16.94
N MET A 37 15.39 -0.19 16.54
CA MET A 37 16.62 -0.27 17.34
C MET A 37 17.30 1.10 17.43
N TYR A 38 17.41 1.64 18.63
CA TYR A 38 18.15 2.86 18.90
C TYR A 38 19.55 2.55 19.41
N PHE A 39 20.55 3.24 18.91
CA PHE A 39 21.97 3.15 19.24
C PHE A 39 22.42 4.45 19.93
N PRO A 40 22.29 4.56 21.27
CA PRO A 40 22.53 5.83 21.99
C PRO A 40 23.92 6.42 21.75
N GLY A 41 24.96 5.57 21.79
CA GLY A 41 26.33 6.01 21.58
C GLY A 41 26.63 6.57 20.19
N MET A 42 25.81 6.25 19.20
CA MET A 42 25.92 6.73 17.82
C MET A 42 24.85 7.75 17.48
N LYS A 43 23.89 8.00 18.35
CA LYS A 43 22.66 8.77 18.08
C LYS A 43 21.96 8.32 16.80
N ALA A 44 21.99 7.01 16.53
CA ALA A 44 21.47 6.40 15.32
C ALA A 44 20.25 5.58 15.63
N PHE A 45 19.24 5.64 14.76
CA PHE A 45 18.00 4.88 14.91
C PHE A 45 17.72 4.05 13.67
N CYS A 46 17.74 2.73 13.81
CA CYS A 46 17.19 1.79 12.84
C CYS A 46 15.68 1.73 13.03
N VAL A 47 14.96 2.33 12.13
CA VAL A 47 13.50 2.42 12.18
C VAL A 47 12.81 1.27 11.45
N ALA A 48 13.53 0.18 11.18
CA ALA A 48 13.06 -1.01 10.47
C ALA A 48 12.28 -0.64 9.20
N GLU A 49 11.04 -1.13 9.05
CA GLU A 49 10.13 -0.72 7.96
C GLU A 49 9.08 0.31 8.39
N GLU A 50 9.03 0.65 9.69
CA GLU A 50 8.03 1.58 10.23
C GLU A 50 8.17 2.99 9.68
N ILE A 51 9.38 3.45 9.38
CA ILE A 51 9.61 4.80 8.83
C ILE A 51 10.52 4.70 7.61
N ASN A 52 9.93 4.73 6.43
CA ASN A 52 10.66 4.67 5.16
C ASN A 52 10.72 6.03 4.46
N ARG A 53 11.62 6.17 3.49
CA ARG A 53 11.70 7.37 2.63
C ARG A 53 10.66 7.37 1.49
N THR A 54 9.68 6.48 1.54
CA THR A 54 8.51 6.44 0.65
C THR A 54 7.32 5.84 1.39
N LEU A 55 6.10 6.10 0.91
CA LEU A 55 4.89 5.48 1.45
C LEU A 55 4.98 3.95 1.30
N HIS A 56 4.97 3.25 2.42
CA HIS A 56 4.92 1.78 2.43
C HIS A 56 3.51 1.27 2.13
N ASN A 57 3.38 0.08 1.56
CA ASN A 57 2.06 -0.51 1.37
C ASN A 57 1.51 -1.12 2.67
N LEU A 58 0.20 -0.96 2.88
CA LEU A 58 -0.51 -1.55 4.02
C LEU A 58 -1.08 -2.95 3.71
N LEU A 59 -0.88 -3.44 2.49
CA LEU A 59 -1.20 -4.82 2.08
C LEU A 59 -0.28 -5.21 0.93
N THR A 60 0.34 -6.37 1.03
CA THR A 60 1.14 -6.91 -0.07
C THR A 60 0.26 -7.71 -1.03
N LEU A 61 0.46 -7.53 -2.35
CA LEU A 61 -0.34 -8.22 -3.38
C LEU A 61 -0.04 -9.72 -3.47
N ARG A 62 1.07 -10.17 -2.88
CA ARG A 62 1.40 -11.60 -2.77
C ARG A 62 0.64 -12.36 -1.67
N GLY A 63 -0.14 -11.64 -0.87
CA GLY A 63 -0.87 -12.17 0.27
C GLY A 63 -0.12 -11.99 1.60
N ALA A 64 -0.80 -11.35 2.55
CA ALA A 64 -0.39 -11.17 3.93
C ALA A 64 -1.61 -10.68 4.74
N LYS A 65 -1.49 -10.60 6.07
CA LYS A 65 -2.43 -9.82 6.87
C LYS A 65 -2.34 -8.35 6.48
N VAL A 66 -3.47 -7.67 6.53
CA VAL A 66 -3.48 -6.22 6.36
C VAL A 66 -2.74 -5.57 7.53
N ARG A 67 -1.88 -4.62 7.22
CA ARG A 67 -1.08 -3.85 8.16
C ARG A 67 -1.92 -2.72 8.76
N ASN A 68 -1.64 -2.38 10.01
CA ASN A 68 -2.47 -1.42 10.75
C ASN A 68 -1.91 -0.01 10.67
N GLY A 69 -2.48 0.84 9.81
CA GLY A 69 -2.05 2.24 9.63
C GLY A 69 -2.19 3.09 10.90
N GLN A 70 -3.15 2.78 11.78
CA GLN A 70 -3.27 3.48 13.06
C GLN A 70 -2.13 3.12 14.02
N LEU A 71 -1.81 1.84 14.17
CA LEU A 71 -0.66 1.43 14.99
C LEU A 71 0.63 1.97 14.41
N TRP A 72 0.79 1.91 13.10
CA TRP A 72 1.94 2.46 12.40
C TRP A 72 2.17 3.94 12.77
N SER A 73 1.14 4.75 12.67
CA SER A 73 1.22 6.17 13.06
C SER A 73 1.58 6.36 14.55
N LYS A 74 1.04 5.51 15.44
CA LYS A 74 1.34 5.56 16.88
C LYS A 74 2.79 5.21 17.18
N TYR A 75 3.37 4.23 16.50
CA TYR A 75 4.76 3.86 16.73
C TYR A 75 5.74 4.88 16.17
N ILE A 76 5.40 5.54 15.05
CA ILE A 76 6.17 6.69 14.59
C ILE A 76 6.10 7.84 15.61
N ASP A 77 4.93 8.15 16.13
CA ASP A 77 4.74 9.19 17.16
C ASP A 77 5.54 8.87 18.44
N ARG A 78 5.55 7.60 18.82
CA ARG A 78 6.36 7.11 19.92
C ARG A 78 7.87 7.27 19.68
N ALA A 79 8.36 6.94 18.47
CA ALA A 79 9.76 7.14 18.08
C ALA A 79 10.15 8.63 18.16
N ILE A 80 9.26 9.53 17.73
CA ILE A 80 9.45 10.98 17.86
C ILE A 80 9.53 11.39 19.33
N THR A 81 8.63 10.88 20.17
CA THR A 81 8.54 11.25 21.59
C THR A 81 9.74 10.75 22.39
N GLU A 82 10.19 9.51 22.14
CA GLU A 82 11.24 8.87 22.96
C GLU A 82 12.66 9.19 22.47
N CYS A 83 12.86 9.40 21.16
CA CYS A 83 14.19 9.52 20.56
C CYS A 83 14.34 10.76 19.68
N GLY A 84 13.26 11.50 19.40
CA GLY A 84 13.26 12.57 18.42
C GLY A 84 14.20 13.73 18.75
N ASP A 85 14.47 14.01 20.03
CA ASP A 85 15.40 15.05 20.47
C ASP A 85 16.89 14.63 20.43
N GLN A 86 17.15 13.32 20.28
CA GLN A 86 18.50 12.75 20.39
C GLN A 86 19.03 12.18 19.06
N VAL A 87 18.13 11.81 18.15
CA VAL A 87 18.52 11.15 16.90
C VAL A 87 19.25 12.09 15.94
N GLU A 88 20.41 11.66 15.43
CA GLU A 88 21.19 12.37 14.42
C GLU A 88 21.30 11.60 13.10
N VAL A 89 21.04 10.28 13.15
CA VAL A 89 21.00 9.41 11.98
C VAL A 89 19.78 8.51 12.08
N SER A 90 18.95 8.52 11.05
CA SER A 90 17.84 7.56 10.87
C SER A 90 18.08 6.71 9.65
N PHE A 91 17.96 5.38 9.79
CA PHE A 91 18.08 4.45 8.68
C PHE A 91 17.03 3.34 8.79
N SER A 92 16.57 2.87 7.65
CA SER A 92 15.56 1.84 7.53
C SER A 92 16.10 0.65 6.74
N THR A 93 15.31 -0.41 6.66
CA THR A 93 15.62 -1.59 5.83
C THR A 93 15.56 -1.29 4.33
N HIS A 94 14.95 -0.17 3.94
CA HIS A 94 14.85 0.32 2.58
C HIS A 94 15.32 1.76 2.47
N HIS A 95 15.82 2.15 1.30
CA HIS A 95 16.35 3.48 0.99
C HIS A 95 17.65 3.82 1.72
N TRP A 96 18.09 5.05 1.57
CA TRP A 96 19.31 5.59 2.17
C TRP A 96 19.03 6.23 3.53
N PRO A 97 20.05 6.33 4.39
CA PRO A 97 19.94 7.01 5.68
C PRO A 97 19.63 8.50 5.55
N THR A 98 19.07 9.06 6.60
CA THR A 98 18.83 10.51 6.77
C THR A 98 19.66 11.03 7.93
N TRP A 99 20.32 12.16 7.73
CA TRP A 99 21.14 12.82 8.72
C TRP A 99 20.57 14.17 9.15
N GLY A 100 20.88 14.54 10.39
CA GLY A 100 20.47 15.77 11.02
C GLY A 100 19.10 15.68 11.66
N ASN A 101 19.07 15.88 12.96
CA ASN A 101 17.90 15.76 13.82
C ASN A 101 16.64 16.44 13.25
N LYS A 102 16.75 17.71 12.91
CA LYS A 102 15.63 18.49 12.38
C LYS A 102 15.01 17.86 11.11
N ASN A 103 15.84 17.36 10.19
CA ASN A 103 15.38 16.74 8.96
C ASN A 103 14.68 15.39 9.25
N ILE A 104 15.23 14.62 10.20
CA ILE A 104 14.70 13.33 10.61
C ILE A 104 13.31 13.48 11.21
N VAL A 105 13.19 14.32 12.23
CA VAL A 105 11.91 14.53 12.92
C VAL A 105 10.87 15.09 11.94
N ALA A 106 11.23 16.02 11.09
CA ALA A 106 10.32 16.62 10.12
C ALA A 106 9.69 15.58 9.18
N TYR A 107 10.49 14.63 8.63
CA TYR A 107 9.90 13.62 7.76
C TYR A 107 9.16 12.51 8.53
N TRP A 108 9.59 12.19 9.76
CA TRP A 108 8.87 11.26 10.62
C TRP A 108 7.46 11.77 10.93
N GLU A 109 7.32 13.04 11.28
CA GLU A 109 6.03 13.69 11.49
C GLU A 109 5.13 13.59 10.25
N LYS A 110 5.69 13.80 9.06
CA LYS A 110 4.92 13.72 7.81
C LYS A 110 4.44 12.32 7.51
N GLN A 111 5.26 11.30 7.77
CA GLN A 111 4.83 9.91 7.61
C GLN A 111 3.82 9.48 8.68
N ARG A 112 4.01 9.85 9.93
CA ARG A 112 3.02 9.66 10.99
C ARG A 112 1.65 10.20 10.58
N ASP A 113 1.63 11.44 10.15
CA ASP A 113 0.40 12.13 9.75
C ASP A 113 -0.23 11.49 8.51
N LEU A 114 0.57 11.02 7.56
CA LEU A 114 0.09 10.31 6.38
C LEU A 114 -0.64 9.02 6.73
N TYR A 115 -0.03 8.12 7.53
CA TYR A 115 -0.67 6.86 7.90
C TYR A 115 -1.93 7.11 8.73
N ARG A 116 -1.90 8.07 9.64
CA ARG A 116 -3.06 8.45 10.44
C ARG A 116 -4.16 9.02 9.58
N TYR A 117 -3.85 9.90 8.66
CA TYR A 117 -4.81 10.49 7.74
C TYR A 117 -5.47 9.43 6.84
N LEU A 118 -4.70 8.53 6.25
CA LEU A 118 -5.24 7.45 5.41
C LEU A 118 -6.17 6.54 6.21
N HIS A 119 -5.79 6.16 7.42
CA HIS A 119 -6.63 5.37 8.31
C HIS A 119 -7.94 6.08 8.64
N ASP A 120 -7.85 7.27 9.22
CA ASP A 120 -9.01 7.99 9.75
C ASP A 120 -9.98 8.40 8.63
N GLN A 121 -9.48 8.88 7.49
CA GLN A 121 -10.33 9.25 6.35
C GLN A 121 -10.98 8.04 5.69
N THR A 122 -10.30 6.91 5.63
CA THR A 122 -10.91 5.67 5.12
C THR A 122 -12.11 5.27 5.98
N LEU A 123 -11.95 5.24 7.30
CA LEU A 123 -13.04 4.87 8.20
C LEU A 123 -14.16 5.92 8.21
N HIS A 124 -13.81 7.20 8.15
CA HIS A 124 -14.79 8.27 8.07
C HIS A 124 -15.73 8.12 6.88
N LEU A 125 -15.17 7.88 5.68
CA LEU A 125 -15.97 7.72 4.47
C LEU A 125 -16.68 6.35 4.42
N ALA A 126 -16.05 5.28 4.91
CA ALA A 126 -16.69 3.98 5.00
C ALA A 126 -17.93 4.00 5.91
N ASN A 127 -17.89 4.73 7.03
CA ASN A 127 -19.03 4.94 7.92
C ASN A 127 -20.16 5.78 7.28
N GLN A 128 -19.89 6.46 6.18
CA GLN A 128 -20.89 7.13 5.35
C GLN A 128 -21.47 6.23 4.25
N GLY A 129 -21.02 4.97 4.17
CA GLY A 129 -21.52 3.98 3.22
C GLY A 129 -20.78 3.94 1.88
N TYR A 130 -19.67 4.66 1.72
CA TYR A 130 -18.86 4.58 0.50
C TYR A 130 -18.09 3.25 0.41
N THR A 131 -18.01 2.72 -0.80
CA THR A 131 -17.23 1.51 -1.12
C THR A 131 -15.72 1.78 -1.12
N PRO A 132 -14.87 0.74 -0.97
CA PRO A 132 -13.41 0.96 -1.00
C PRO A 132 -12.90 1.53 -2.31
N ARG A 133 -13.60 1.29 -3.43
CA ARG A 133 -13.24 1.86 -4.74
C ARG A 133 -13.54 3.35 -4.81
N GLU A 134 -14.70 3.77 -4.32
CA GLU A 134 -15.08 5.18 -4.23
C GLU A 134 -14.16 5.95 -3.29
N ILE A 135 -13.92 5.44 -2.09
CA ILE A 135 -13.03 6.07 -1.11
C ILE A 135 -11.62 6.28 -1.69
N ALA A 136 -11.10 5.28 -2.41
CA ALA A 136 -9.79 5.35 -3.03
C ALA A 136 -9.65 6.46 -4.11
N GLU A 137 -10.76 6.87 -4.74
CA GLU A 137 -10.80 7.99 -5.68
C GLU A 137 -11.07 9.34 -4.98
N MET A 138 -11.79 9.31 -3.84
CA MET A 138 -12.19 10.51 -3.10
C MET A 138 -11.05 11.08 -2.26
N ILE A 139 -10.24 10.23 -1.62
CA ILE A 139 -9.19 10.69 -0.71
C ILE A 139 -8.08 11.40 -1.50
N LYS A 140 -7.86 12.66 -1.13
CA LYS A 140 -6.75 13.49 -1.60
C LYS A 140 -5.92 13.91 -0.40
N LEU A 141 -4.60 13.76 -0.51
CA LEU A 141 -3.71 14.18 0.56
C LEU A 141 -3.69 15.70 0.68
N PRO A 142 -3.77 16.25 1.90
CA PRO A 142 -3.51 17.67 2.14
C PRO A 142 -2.12 18.07 1.68
N SER A 143 -1.96 19.30 1.20
CA SER A 143 -0.67 19.81 0.69
C SER A 143 0.47 19.72 1.72
N SER A 144 0.14 19.81 3.00
CA SER A 144 1.09 19.67 4.11
C SER A 144 1.80 18.34 4.19
N ILE A 145 1.21 17.28 3.64
CA ILE A 145 1.78 15.92 3.59
C ILE A 145 1.99 15.41 2.16
N ALA A 146 1.25 15.92 1.18
CA ALA A 146 1.34 15.50 -0.22
C ALA A 146 2.67 15.89 -0.88
N ASN A 147 3.25 17.03 -0.48
CA ASN A 147 4.47 17.57 -1.07
C ASN A 147 5.76 16.98 -0.46
N GLU A 148 5.64 16.14 0.55
CA GLU A 148 6.79 15.48 1.18
C GLU A 148 7.25 14.30 0.32
N PHE A 149 8.55 14.26 -0.02
CA PHE A 149 9.13 13.17 -0.80
C PHE A 149 8.93 11.81 -0.13
N ALA A 150 9.09 11.73 1.19
CA ALA A 150 8.93 10.50 1.95
C ALA A 150 7.49 9.94 1.90
N ASN A 151 6.53 10.73 1.43
CA ASN A 151 5.12 10.33 1.29
C ASN A 151 4.75 9.90 -0.15
N ARG A 152 5.73 9.89 -1.08
CA ARG A 152 5.50 9.47 -2.47
C ARG A 152 5.18 7.99 -2.57
N GLY A 153 4.31 7.69 -3.51
CA GLY A 153 3.72 6.36 -3.74
C GLY A 153 4.60 5.39 -4.53
N TYR A 154 5.92 5.36 -4.30
CA TYR A 154 6.83 4.49 -5.07
C TYR A 154 6.70 3.01 -4.73
N TYR A 155 6.21 2.67 -3.52
CA TYR A 155 5.96 1.30 -3.09
C TYR A 155 4.49 1.07 -2.77
N GLY A 156 3.94 1.69 -1.72
CA GLY A 156 2.51 1.82 -1.54
C GLY A 156 1.92 2.91 -2.42
N THR A 157 0.59 3.06 -2.41
CA THR A 157 -0.12 4.23 -2.96
C THR A 157 -1.28 4.59 -2.05
N VAL A 158 -1.76 5.83 -2.13
CA VAL A 158 -2.96 6.27 -1.41
C VAL A 158 -4.13 5.33 -1.74
N SER A 159 -4.41 5.10 -3.02
CA SER A 159 -5.49 4.23 -3.50
C SER A 159 -5.36 2.79 -3.00
N HIS A 160 -4.14 2.24 -2.96
CA HIS A 160 -3.89 0.89 -2.48
C HIS A 160 -4.12 0.79 -0.97
N ASN A 161 -3.53 1.72 -0.21
CA ASN A 161 -3.57 1.72 1.25
C ASN A 161 -4.98 2.00 1.80
N VAL A 162 -5.77 2.82 1.13
CA VAL A 162 -7.19 3.03 1.43
C VAL A 162 -7.97 1.73 1.33
N LYS A 163 -7.83 0.99 0.23
CA LYS A 163 -8.48 -0.33 0.05
C LYS A 163 -8.01 -1.34 1.10
N ALA A 164 -6.73 -1.29 1.47
CA ALA A 164 -6.18 -2.13 2.52
C ALA A 164 -6.78 -1.81 3.88
N GLN A 165 -6.89 -0.54 4.27
CA GLN A 165 -7.50 -0.15 5.53
C GLN A 165 -8.99 -0.47 5.56
N TYR A 166 -9.71 -0.26 4.47
CA TYR A 166 -11.11 -0.71 4.37
C TYR A 166 -11.22 -2.23 4.63
N GLN A 167 -10.41 -3.03 3.93
CA GLN A 167 -10.41 -4.49 4.09
C GLN A 167 -10.07 -4.91 5.53
N MET A 168 -9.21 -4.20 6.22
CA MET A 168 -8.83 -4.50 7.60
C MET A 168 -10.03 -4.48 8.56
N TYR A 169 -10.96 -3.53 8.37
CA TYR A 169 -12.09 -3.31 9.27
C TYR A 169 -13.38 -3.94 8.78
N PHE A 170 -13.61 -3.98 7.47
CA PHE A 170 -14.88 -4.41 6.86
C PHE A 170 -14.76 -5.73 6.09
N GLY A 171 -13.54 -6.25 5.90
CA GLY A 171 -13.29 -7.46 5.13
C GLY A 171 -13.36 -7.23 3.61
N TRP A 172 -13.64 -8.30 2.87
CA TRP A 172 -13.63 -8.30 1.39
C TRP A 172 -14.93 -7.75 0.77
N PHE A 173 -16.03 -7.78 1.51
CA PHE A 173 -17.34 -7.38 1.00
C PHE A 173 -17.50 -5.86 1.01
N ASP A 174 -17.85 -5.31 -0.14
CA ASP A 174 -17.93 -3.86 -0.36
C ASP A 174 -19.33 -3.27 -0.10
N GLY A 175 -20.28 -4.06 0.43
CA GLY A 175 -21.65 -3.64 0.72
C GLY A 175 -22.61 -3.69 -0.47
N ILE A 176 -22.15 -4.02 -1.68
CA ILE A 176 -23.00 -4.12 -2.87
C ILE A 176 -23.57 -5.56 -2.98
N PRO A 177 -24.89 -5.77 -2.86
CA PRO A 177 -25.47 -7.11 -2.86
C PRO A 177 -25.10 -7.97 -4.06
N ALA A 178 -24.93 -7.39 -5.25
CA ALA A 178 -24.53 -8.08 -6.46
C ALA A 178 -23.10 -8.67 -6.37
N HIS A 179 -22.24 -8.13 -5.50
CA HIS A 179 -20.88 -8.62 -5.28
C HIS A 179 -20.80 -9.69 -4.19
N LEU A 180 -21.92 -10.02 -3.52
CA LEU A 180 -21.91 -11.05 -2.48
C LEU A 180 -21.67 -12.45 -3.05
N ASN A 181 -22.30 -12.77 -4.19
CA ASN A 181 -22.17 -14.06 -4.85
C ASN A 181 -22.20 -13.90 -6.38
N PRO A 182 -21.17 -13.29 -6.97
CA PRO A 182 -21.09 -13.11 -8.42
C PRO A 182 -20.83 -14.44 -9.14
N LEU A 183 -21.09 -14.48 -10.43
CA LEU A 183 -20.71 -15.63 -11.25
C LEU A 183 -19.18 -15.80 -11.27
N PRO A 184 -18.68 -17.06 -11.42
CA PRO A 184 -17.26 -17.29 -11.65
C PRO A 184 -16.75 -16.56 -12.90
N PRO A 185 -15.47 -16.14 -12.96
CA PRO A 185 -14.96 -15.25 -14.00
C PRO A 185 -15.20 -15.70 -15.44
N VAL A 186 -15.17 -17.01 -15.72
CA VAL A 186 -15.42 -17.55 -17.07
C VAL A 186 -16.89 -17.43 -17.46
N GLU A 187 -17.79 -17.75 -16.55
CA GLU A 187 -19.23 -17.64 -16.79
C GLU A 187 -19.68 -16.19 -16.86
N GLU A 188 -19.18 -15.38 -15.97
CA GLU A 188 -19.42 -13.94 -15.97
C GLU A 188 -18.92 -13.29 -17.28
N GLY A 189 -17.68 -13.63 -17.68
CA GLY A 189 -17.11 -13.14 -18.93
C GLY A 189 -17.96 -13.48 -20.16
N LYS A 190 -18.47 -14.73 -20.27
CA LYS A 190 -19.37 -15.14 -21.35
C LYS A 190 -20.65 -14.30 -21.36
N LYS A 191 -21.24 -14.07 -20.19
CA LYS A 191 -22.47 -13.25 -20.08
C LYS A 191 -22.24 -11.80 -20.48
N TYR A 192 -21.12 -11.18 -20.05
CA TYR A 192 -20.79 -9.82 -20.46
C TYR A 192 -20.53 -9.72 -21.97
N VAL A 193 -19.80 -10.66 -22.56
CA VAL A 193 -19.55 -10.71 -24.01
C VAL A 193 -20.85 -10.82 -24.78
N GLU A 194 -21.77 -11.72 -24.38
CA GLU A 194 -23.10 -11.88 -24.97
C GLU A 194 -23.91 -10.58 -24.87
N ALA A 195 -23.97 -9.98 -23.67
CA ALA A 195 -24.75 -8.76 -23.40
C ALA A 195 -24.23 -7.53 -24.16
N ILE A 196 -22.93 -7.46 -24.43
CA ILE A 196 -22.30 -6.34 -25.19
C ILE A 196 -22.54 -6.50 -26.69
N GLY A 197 -22.85 -7.69 -27.19
CA GLY A 197 -23.11 -7.96 -28.61
C GLY A 197 -22.09 -8.87 -29.28
N GLY A 198 -21.33 -9.62 -28.51
CA GLY A 198 -20.35 -10.60 -28.99
C GLY A 198 -18.91 -10.12 -28.97
N GLU A 199 -17.99 -11.03 -29.29
CA GLU A 199 -16.53 -10.80 -29.20
C GLU A 199 -16.06 -9.60 -30.06
N ASP A 200 -16.60 -9.45 -31.26
CA ASP A 200 -16.23 -8.38 -32.18
C ASP A 200 -16.64 -7.00 -31.65
N GLU A 201 -17.83 -6.88 -31.06
CA GLU A 201 -18.28 -5.62 -30.47
C GLU A 201 -17.50 -5.26 -29.20
N VAL A 202 -17.15 -6.25 -28.37
CA VAL A 202 -16.24 -6.03 -27.23
C VAL A 202 -14.89 -5.52 -27.72
N MET A 203 -14.31 -6.16 -28.74
CA MET A 203 -13.03 -5.73 -29.32
C MET A 203 -13.08 -4.31 -29.89
N LYS A 204 -14.16 -3.95 -30.58
CA LYS A 204 -14.36 -2.60 -31.10
C LYS A 204 -14.38 -1.57 -29.97
N LYS A 205 -15.25 -1.76 -28.97
CA LYS A 205 -15.36 -0.87 -27.80
C LYS A 205 -14.05 -0.78 -27.00
N ALA A 206 -13.34 -1.89 -26.83
CA ALA A 206 -12.05 -1.90 -26.17
C ALA A 206 -10.97 -1.10 -26.94
N ARG A 207 -10.95 -1.16 -28.28
CA ARG A 207 -10.04 -0.35 -29.09
C ARG A 207 -10.38 1.13 -29.02
N GLU A 208 -11.65 1.48 -29.04
CA GLU A 208 -12.11 2.86 -28.88
C GLU A 208 -11.66 3.43 -27.54
N ALA A 209 -11.93 2.72 -26.44
CA ALA A 209 -11.50 3.10 -25.09
C ALA A 209 -9.96 3.19 -24.95
N TYR A 210 -9.23 2.24 -25.54
CA TYR A 210 -7.77 2.26 -25.57
C TYR A 210 -7.24 3.53 -26.26
N ASN A 211 -7.79 3.88 -27.40
CA ASN A 211 -7.38 5.06 -28.15
C ASN A 211 -7.72 6.39 -27.45
N GLN A 212 -8.71 6.37 -26.55
CA GLN A 212 -9.08 7.50 -25.68
C GLN A 212 -8.23 7.56 -24.40
N GLY A 213 -7.36 6.57 -24.15
CA GLY A 213 -6.55 6.49 -22.93
C GLY A 213 -7.30 5.94 -21.71
N GLU A 214 -8.50 5.40 -21.89
CA GLU A 214 -9.32 4.80 -20.81
C GLU A 214 -8.84 3.38 -20.47
N TYR A 215 -7.56 3.24 -20.13
CA TYR A 215 -6.94 1.93 -19.97
C TYR A 215 -7.56 1.07 -18.86
N ARG A 216 -8.05 1.65 -17.78
CA ARG A 216 -8.77 0.89 -16.72
C ARG A 216 -10.04 0.26 -17.25
N TRP A 217 -10.79 0.99 -18.06
CA TRP A 217 -12.01 0.50 -18.72
C TRP A 217 -11.68 -0.52 -19.80
N THR A 218 -10.69 -0.25 -20.64
CA THR A 218 -10.18 -1.20 -21.64
C THR A 218 -9.81 -2.54 -21.00
N ALA A 219 -9.07 -2.51 -19.87
CA ALA A 219 -8.71 -3.71 -19.14
C ALA A 219 -9.94 -4.49 -18.66
N THR A 220 -10.97 -3.80 -18.16
CA THR A 220 -12.23 -4.43 -17.75
C THR A 220 -12.93 -5.16 -18.90
N LEU A 221 -13.11 -4.50 -20.03
CA LEU A 221 -13.76 -5.09 -21.21
C LEU A 221 -13.00 -6.34 -21.71
N LEU A 222 -11.67 -6.19 -21.86
CA LEU A 222 -10.84 -7.26 -22.39
C LEU A 222 -10.67 -8.41 -21.40
N ASN A 223 -10.72 -8.14 -20.09
CA ASN A 223 -10.70 -9.18 -19.06
C ASN A 223 -11.87 -10.14 -19.23
N HIS A 224 -13.10 -9.62 -19.42
CA HIS A 224 -14.27 -10.46 -19.68
C HIS A 224 -14.13 -11.27 -20.98
N LEU A 225 -13.61 -10.66 -22.05
CA LEU A 225 -13.41 -11.37 -23.31
C LEU A 225 -12.35 -12.47 -23.20
N VAL A 226 -11.23 -12.20 -22.54
CA VAL A 226 -10.16 -13.20 -22.37
C VAL A 226 -10.58 -14.35 -21.45
N PHE A 227 -11.40 -14.10 -20.43
CA PHE A 227 -12.00 -15.16 -19.64
C PHE A 227 -13.04 -15.97 -20.43
N ALA A 228 -13.86 -15.32 -21.25
CA ALA A 228 -14.83 -16.00 -22.11
C ALA A 228 -14.15 -16.84 -23.18
N ASN A 229 -13.09 -16.32 -23.81
CA ASN A 229 -12.33 -16.97 -24.87
C ASN A 229 -10.81 -16.75 -24.68
N PRO A 230 -10.13 -17.62 -23.91
CA PRO A 230 -8.69 -17.48 -23.65
C PRO A 230 -7.81 -17.69 -24.89
N LYS A 231 -8.39 -18.19 -26.02
CA LYS A 231 -7.68 -18.36 -27.29
C LYS A 231 -7.79 -17.13 -28.20
N HIS A 232 -8.54 -16.12 -27.82
CA HIS A 232 -8.72 -14.90 -28.62
C HIS A 232 -7.45 -14.05 -28.64
N LYS A 233 -6.54 -14.34 -29.57
CA LYS A 233 -5.20 -13.70 -29.66
C LYS A 233 -5.25 -12.16 -29.72
N PRO A 234 -6.10 -11.51 -30.55
CA PRO A 234 -6.16 -10.04 -30.59
C PRO A 234 -6.56 -9.41 -29.25
N ALA A 235 -7.49 -10.02 -28.51
CA ALA A 235 -7.89 -9.51 -27.18
C ALA A 235 -6.75 -9.61 -26.18
N ARG A 236 -6.06 -10.75 -26.14
CA ARG A 236 -4.88 -10.94 -25.28
C ARG A 236 -3.77 -9.94 -25.58
N GLN A 237 -3.52 -9.68 -26.88
CA GLN A 237 -2.49 -8.72 -27.27
C GLN A 237 -2.87 -7.30 -26.86
N LEU A 238 -4.12 -6.89 -27.08
CA LEU A 238 -4.57 -5.56 -26.68
C LEU A 238 -4.62 -5.41 -25.17
N LEU A 239 -4.99 -6.47 -24.42
CA LEU A 239 -4.95 -6.48 -22.97
C LEU A 239 -3.51 -6.33 -22.43
N ALA A 240 -2.54 -7.04 -23.02
CA ALA A 240 -1.13 -6.90 -22.66
C ALA A 240 -0.63 -5.46 -22.91
N ASN A 241 -0.98 -4.86 -24.05
CA ASN A 241 -0.66 -3.46 -24.34
C ASN A 241 -1.31 -2.50 -23.33
N THR A 242 -2.55 -2.80 -22.92
CA THR A 242 -3.30 -2.01 -21.94
C THR A 242 -2.63 -2.08 -20.56
N TYR A 243 -2.22 -3.27 -20.13
CA TYR A 243 -1.47 -3.42 -18.88
C TYR A 243 -0.11 -2.73 -18.93
N ALA A 244 0.58 -2.76 -20.06
CA ALA A 244 1.81 -1.99 -20.24
C ALA A 244 1.58 -0.48 -20.02
N GLN A 245 0.50 0.08 -20.57
CA GLN A 245 0.15 1.49 -20.34
C GLN A 245 -0.18 1.78 -18.86
N LEU A 246 -0.96 0.94 -18.21
CA LEU A 246 -1.26 1.06 -16.80
C LEU A 246 0.01 0.94 -15.94
N GLY A 247 0.92 0.05 -16.31
CA GLY A 247 2.22 -0.11 -15.68
C GLY A 247 3.09 1.15 -15.81
N TYR A 248 3.15 1.77 -17.00
CA TYR A 248 3.88 3.02 -17.21
C TYR A 248 3.28 4.20 -16.42
N GLN A 249 1.97 4.21 -16.21
CA GLN A 249 1.30 5.24 -15.44
C GLN A 249 1.41 5.03 -13.91
N ALA A 250 1.74 3.82 -13.47
CA ALA A 250 1.83 3.50 -12.06
C ALA A 250 3.15 4.01 -11.46
N GLU A 251 3.10 4.91 -10.48
CA GLU A 251 4.27 5.32 -9.70
C GLU A 251 4.81 4.17 -8.84
N SER A 252 3.91 3.35 -8.28
CA SER A 252 4.24 2.21 -7.43
C SER A 252 4.89 1.07 -8.21
N GLY A 253 6.09 0.66 -7.76
CA GLY A 253 6.80 -0.50 -8.30
C GLY A 253 5.99 -1.81 -8.22
N PRO A 254 5.36 -2.16 -7.07
CA PRO A 254 4.47 -3.30 -6.99
C PRO A 254 3.32 -3.29 -8.00
N TRP A 255 2.67 -2.15 -8.21
CA TRP A 255 1.61 -2.06 -9.20
C TRP A 255 2.13 -2.26 -10.63
N ARG A 256 3.27 -1.64 -10.96
CA ARG A 256 3.92 -1.88 -12.28
C ARG A 256 4.24 -3.34 -12.52
N ASN A 257 4.66 -4.06 -11.47
CA ASN A 257 5.02 -5.47 -11.59
C ASN A 257 3.81 -6.38 -11.76
N PHE A 258 2.62 -5.93 -11.36
CA PHE A 258 1.38 -6.67 -11.54
C PHE A 258 0.71 -6.40 -12.88
N TYR A 259 0.89 -5.25 -13.44
CA TYR A 259 0.46 -4.94 -14.79
C TYR A 259 1.39 -5.53 -15.84
#